data_a9ba35fcca3fbc7599a9794606ce28e6
#
_entry.id   a9ba35fcca3fbc7599a9794606ce28e6
#
_cell.length_a   1.000
_cell.length_b   1.000
_cell.length_c   1.000
_cell.angle_alpha   90.00
_cell.angle_beta   90.00
_cell.angle_gamma   90.00
#
_symmetry.space_group_name_H-M   'P 1'
#
loop_
_entity.id
_entity.type
_entity.pdbx_description
1 polymer ?
#
loop_
_entity_poly.entity_id
_entity_poly.type
_entity_poly.pdbx_seq_one_letter_code
_entity_poly.pdbx_strand_id
1 'polypeptide(L)'
;MIARELIGLIDEAFPTTKARAISGHSMGGHGALTLALKHPGRFSSVSAFAPIVAPGQVPWGRKALRHYLGEDDAAWRAHDTVALIEDGARLDELLVDIGDADPFLEKELRPELLEAACEAAGIDLTLRRQPGYDHSYYFISTFMADHLRWHAARL
;
A
#
# COMPACT_ATOMS: atom_id res chain seq x y z
N MET A 1 -7.44 12.19 -9.28
CA MET A 1 -6.60 13.24 -8.64
C MET A 1 -5.15 12.79 -8.52
N ILE A 2 -4.69 12.02 -7.49
CA ILE A 2 -3.27 11.73 -7.23
C ILE A 2 -2.53 11.15 -8.45
N ALA A 3 -3.01 10.06 -9.04
CA ALA A 3 -2.30 9.36 -10.11
C ALA A 3 -2.30 10.07 -11.48
N ARG A 4 -3.00 11.19 -11.64
CA ARG A 4 -3.08 11.93 -12.92
C ARG A 4 -2.81 13.42 -12.73
N GLU A 5 -3.67 14.12 -12.01
CA GLU A 5 -3.63 15.59 -11.89
C GLU A 5 -2.40 16.07 -11.12
N LEU A 6 -2.15 15.50 -9.93
CA LEU A 6 -0.98 15.87 -9.13
C LEU A 6 0.32 15.61 -9.88
N ILE A 7 0.44 14.46 -10.52
CA ILE A 7 1.63 14.12 -11.32
C ILE A 7 1.80 15.12 -12.48
N GLY A 8 0.72 15.46 -13.19
CA GLY A 8 0.76 16.45 -14.26
C GLY A 8 1.23 17.82 -13.78
N LEU A 9 0.68 18.29 -12.67
CA LEU A 9 1.09 19.58 -12.06
C LEU A 9 2.56 19.60 -11.65
N ILE A 10 3.07 18.50 -11.08
CA ILE A 10 4.49 18.41 -10.69
C ILE A 10 5.39 18.36 -11.92
N ASP A 11 5.03 17.57 -12.93
CA ASP A 11 5.80 17.46 -14.16
C ASP A 11 5.87 18.81 -14.94
N GLU A 12 4.84 19.64 -14.85
CA GLU A 12 4.81 20.97 -15.44
C GLU A 12 5.60 22.00 -14.63
N ALA A 13 5.60 21.87 -13.29
CA ALA A 13 6.21 22.87 -12.41
C ALA A 13 7.70 22.62 -12.11
N PHE A 14 8.18 21.38 -12.26
CA PHE A 14 9.52 20.97 -11.85
C PHE A 14 10.21 20.11 -12.91
N PRO A 15 11.55 20.18 -13.04
CA PRO A 15 12.31 19.30 -13.93
C PRO A 15 12.41 17.90 -13.36
N THR A 16 11.33 17.11 -13.49
CA THR A 16 11.22 15.74 -13.00
C THR A 16 11.56 14.73 -14.08
N THR A 17 11.96 13.53 -13.65
CA THR A 17 12.00 12.34 -14.51
C THR A 17 10.61 11.68 -14.56
N LYS A 18 10.43 10.67 -15.41
CA LYS A 18 9.20 9.85 -15.39
C LYS A 18 9.22 8.73 -14.35
N ALA A 19 10.39 8.48 -13.74
CA ALA A 19 10.52 7.52 -12.66
C ALA A 19 9.86 8.06 -11.39
N ARG A 20 8.99 7.27 -10.77
CA ARG A 20 8.19 7.68 -9.61
C ARG A 20 8.07 6.52 -8.63
N ALA A 21 8.20 6.84 -7.36
CA ALA A 21 7.89 5.93 -6.26
C ALA A 21 6.56 6.33 -5.61
N ILE A 22 5.90 5.36 -4.97
CA ILE A 22 4.75 5.63 -4.12
C ILE A 22 4.93 4.92 -2.79
N SER A 23 4.65 5.65 -1.71
CA SER A 23 4.69 5.12 -0.35
C SER A 23 3.57 5.73 0.50
N GLY A 24 3.22 5.06 1.59
CA GLY A 24 2.24 5.58 2.53
C GLY A 24 2.16 4.77 3.81
N HIS A 25 1.49 5.34 4.82
CA HIS A 25 1.29 4.72 6.12
C HIS A 25 -0.20 4.42 6.35
N SER A 26 -0.51 3.25 6.92
CA SER A 26 -1.87 2.88 7.34
C SER A 26 -2.87 2.97 6.17
N MET A 27 -3.87 3.86 6.26
CA MET A 27 -4.78 4.18 5.17
C MET A 27 -4.03 4.74 3.94
N GLY A 28 -2.96 5.54 4.14
CA GLY A 28 -2.08 5.99 3.06
C GLY A 28 -1.28 4.85 2.44
N GLY A 29 -0.89 3.84 3.22
CA GLY A 29 -0.28 2.60 2.74
C GLY A 29 -1.24 1.80 1.87
N HIS A 30 -2.49 1.63 2.32
CA HIS A 30 -3.57 1.10 1.50
C HIS A 30 -3.71 1.86 0.17
N GLY A 31 -3.71 3.20 0.24
CA GLY A 31 -3.77 4.06 -0.95
C GLY A 31 -2.59 3.86 -1.91
N ALA A 32 -1.37 3.71 -1.39
CA ALA A 32 -0.18 3.46 -2.19
C ALA A 32 -0.28 2.13 -2.95
N LEU A 33 -0.64 1.05 -2.26
CA LEU A 33 -0.80 -0.28 -2.85
C LEU A 33 -1.92 -0.31 -3.91
N THR A 34 -3.10 0.19 -3.57
CA THR A 34 -4.25 0.19 -4.50
C THR A 34 -4.01 1.06 -5.73
N LEU A 35 -3.36 2.23 -5.58
CA LEU A 35 -3.04 3.10 -6.72
C LEU A 35 -2.02 2.44 -7.64
N ALA A 36 -1.00 1.79 -7.10
CA ALA A 36 0.00 1.09 -7.91
C ALA A 36 -0.62 -0.07 -8.69
N LEU A 37 -1.43 -0.92 -8.04
CA LEU A 37 -2.13 -2.03 -8.69
C LEU A 37 -3.12 -1.58 -9.77
N LYS A 38 -3.80 -0.45 -9.57
CA LYS A 38 -4.78 0.11 -10.53
C LYS A 38 -4.14 0.88 -11.68
N HIS A 39 -2.87 1.23 -11.57
CA HIS A 39 -2.15 2.01 -12.58
C HIS A 39 -0.79 1.38 -12.90
N PRO A 40 -0.77 0.18 -13.52
CA PRO A 40 0.46 -0.54 -13.83
C PRO A 40 1.42 0.32 -14.66
N GLY A 41 2.71 0.28 -14.33
CA GLY A 41 3.76 1.07 -14.96
C GLY A 41 3.77 2.55 -14.61
N ARG A 42 2.88 3.03 -13.73
CA ARG A 42 2.86 4.43 -13.28
C ARG A 42 3.88 4.73 -12.20
N PHE A 43 4.20 3.74 -11.39
CA PHE A 43 5.18 3.81 -10.30
C PHE A 43 6.25 2.74 -10.50
N SER A 44 7.51 3.15 -10.45
CA SER A 44 8.67 2.26 -10.58
C SER A 44 8.90 1.42 -9.33
N SER A 45 8.42 1.90 -8.19
CA SER A 45 8.55 1.19 -6.91
C SER A 45 7.43 1.55 -5.94
N VAL A 46 7.06 0.59 -5.09
CA VAL A 46 5.90 0.68 -4.19
C VAL A 46 6.29 0.20 -2.80
N SER A 47 6.06 1.02 -1.79
CA SER A 47 6.26 0.59 -0.40
C SER A 47 5.13 1.05 0.51
N ALA A 48 5.01 0.42 1.68
CA ALA A 48 4.02 0.83 2.67
C ALA A 48 4.48 0.57 4.10
N PHE A 49 4.05 1.43 5.02
CA PHE A 49 4.17 1.25 6.46
C PHE A 49 2.81 0.86 7.03
N ALA A 50 2.72 -0.28 7.69
CA ALA A 50 1.52 -0.76 8.38
C ALA A 50 0.22 -0.56 7.55
N PRO A 51 0.16 -1.01 6.28
CA PRO A 51 -1.00 -0.77 5.42
C PRO A 51 -2.21 -1.58 5.85
N ILE A 52 -3.41 -1.03 5.66
CA ILE A 52 -4.66 -1.81 5.67
C ILE A 52 -4.77 -2.53 4.32
N VAL A 53 -4.56 -3.83 4.28
CA VAL A 53 -4.42 -4.57 3.01
C VAL A 53 -5.73 -5.12 2.45
N ALA A 54 -6.68 -5.42 3.33
CA ALA A 54 -7.97 -6.01 2.96
C ALA A 54 -9.14 -5.25 3.63
N PRO A 55 -9.42 -3.99 3.28
CA PRO A 55 -10.46 -3.19 3.92
C PRO A 55 -11.85 -3.81 3.85
N GLY A 56 -12.15 -4.62 2.84
CA GLY A 56 -13.40 -5.36 2.74
C GLY A 56 -13.59 -6.44 3.80
N GLN A 57 -12.50 -6.87 4.47
CA GLN A 57 -12.50 -7.96 5.43
C GLN A 57 -12.31 -7.49 6.89
N VAL A 58 -12.07 -6.20 7.12
CA VAL A 58 -11.77 -5.66 8.46
C VAL A 58 -12.79 -4.61 8.89
N PRO A 59 -13.05 -4.46 10.21
CA PRO A 59 -14.14 -3.63 10.71
C PRO A 59 -14.08 -2.16 10.27
N TRP A 60 -12.91 -1.54 10.39
CA TRP A 60 -12.73 -0.14 9.98
C TRP A 60 -12.91 0.03 8.47
N GLY A 61 -12.30 -0.85 7.68
CA GLY A 61 -12.38 -0.82 6.24
C GLY A 61 -13.80 -0.99 5.72
N ARG A 62 -14.55 -1.98 6.25
CA ARG A 62 -15.97 -2.17 5.91
C ARG A 62 -16.82 -0.94 6.22
N LYS A 63 -16.59 -0.30 7.37
CA LYS A 63 -17.27 0.95 7.74
C LYS A 63 -16.96 2.06 6.73
N ALA A 64 -15.70 2.23 6.34
CA ALA A 64 -15.25 3.24 5.37
C ALA A 64 -15.83 2.97 3.98
N LEU A 65 -15.69 1.75 3.47
CA LEU A 65 -16.19 1.36 2.14
C LEU A 65 -17.70 1.54 2.03
N ARG A 66 -18.44 1.08 3.05
CA ARG A 66 -19.89 1.29 3.12
C ARG A 66 -20.27 2.77 3.06
N HIS A 67 -19.54 3.61 3.79
CA HIS A 67 -19.82 5.06 3.82
C HIS A 67 -19.54 5.73 2.47
N TYR A 68 -18.46 5.35 1.78
CA TYR A 68 -18.04 6.00 0.54
C TYR A 68 -18.64 5.38 -0.72
N LEU A 69 -18.91 4.07 -0.72
CA LEU A 69 -19.30 3.31 -1.91
C LEU A 69 -20.70 2.66 -1.79
N GLY A 70 -21.33 2.73 -0.61
CA GLY A 70 -22.61 2.05 -0.35
C GLY A 70 -22.43 0.57 0.04
N GLU A 71 -23.51 -0.20 -0.06
CA GLU A 71 -23.59 -1.59 0.43
C GLU A 71 -23.16 -2.64 -0.63
N ASP A 72 -22.70 -2.22 -1.80
CA ASP A 72 -22.27 -3.15 -2.86
C ASP A 72 -20.85 -3.66 -2.61
N ASP A 73 -20.75 -4.87 -2.06
CA ASP A 73 -19.47 -5.53 -1.80
C ASP A 73 -18.64 -5.73 -3.09
N ALA A 74 -19.29 -5.84 -4.26
CA ALA A 74 -18.57 -5.97 -5.53
C ALA A 74 -17.84 -4.66 -5.90
N ALA A 75 -18.42 -3.50 -5.57
CA ALA A 75 -17.77 -2.20 -5.73
C ALA A 75 -16.54 -2.06 -4.80
N TRP A 76 -16.56 -2.71 -3.63
CA TRP A 76 -15.45 -2.63 -2.67
C TRP A 76 -14.18 -3.33 -3.16
N ARG A 77 -14.31 -4.43 -3.93
CA ARG A 77 -13.15 -5.18 -4.46
C ARG A 77 -12.20 -4.29 -5.26
N ALA A 78 -12.73 -3.34 -6.02
CA ALA A 78 -11.92 -2.38 -6.75
C ALA A 78 -11.11 -1.41 -5.86
N HIS A 79 -11.33 -1.44 -4.56
CA HIS A 79 -10.66 -0.60 -3.54
C HIS A 79 -10.04 -1.43 -2.41
N ASP A 80 -9.71 -2.69 -2.68
CA ASP A 80 -9.13 -3.63 -1.73
C ASP A 80 -7.87 -4.24 -2.37
N THR A 81 -6.72 -4.11 -1.69
CA THR A 81 -5.43 -4.54 -2.26
C THR A 81 -5.39 -6.04 -2.50
N VAL A 82 -5.85 -6.82 -1.53
CA VAL A 82 -5.89 -8.29 -1.64
C VAL A 82 -6.81 -8.71 -2.77
N ALA A 83 -8.03 -8.14 -2.81
CA ALA A 83 -8.99 -8.44 -3.86
C ALA A 83 -8.49 -8.05 -5.27
N LEU A 84 -7.80 -6.92 -5.41
CA LEU A 84 -7.18 -6.52 -6.68
C LEU A 84 -6.14 -7.54 -7.16
N ILE A 85 -5.30 -8.05 -6.23
CA ILE A 85 -4.30 -9.10 -6.56
C ILE A 85 -4.99 -10.40 -6.96
N GLU A 86 -6.01 -10.84 -6.22
CA GLU A 86 -6.84 -12.01 -6.54
C GLU A 86 -7.51 -11.87 -7.92
N ASP A 87 -7.99 -10.67 -8.26
CA ASP A 87 -8.63 -10.35 -9.54
C ASP A 87 -7.63 -10.17 -10.70
N GLY A 88 -6.34 -10.40 -10.47
CA GLY A 88 -5.31 -10.46 -11.50
C GLY A 88 -4.42 -9.22 -11.63
N ALA A 89 -4.57 -8.18 -10.78
CA ALA A 89 -3.62 -7.07 -10.76
C ALA A 89 -2.24 -7.55 -10.26
N ARG A 90 -1.17 -6.97 -10.82
CA ARG A 90 0.20 -7.40 -10.52
C ARG A 90 1.12 -6.21 -10.27
N LEU A 91 2.09 -6.44 -9.39
CA LEU A 91 3.29 -5.65 -9.19
C LEU A 91 4.47 -6.62 -9.31
N ASP A 92 5.64 -6.14 -9.73
CA ASP A 92 6.83 -6.97 -9.76
C ASP A 92 7.32 -7.25 -8.35
N GLU A 93 7.41 -6.20 -7.53
CA GLU A 93 7.86 -6.27 -6.14
C GLU A 93 7.23 -5.17 -5.27
N LEU A 94 7.21 -5.38 -3.96
CA LEU A 94 6.84 -4.34 -3.00
C LEU A 94 7.51 -4.53 -1.64
N LEU A 95 7.71 -3.42 -0.92
CA LEU A 95 8.27 -3.41 0.44
C LEU A 95 7.19 -2.99 1.43
N VAL A 96 7.02 -3.77 2.50
CA VAL A 96 6.10 -3.44 3.60
C VAL A 96 6.81 -3.60 4.93
N ASP A 97 6.73 -2.58 5.76
CA ASP A 97 7.14 -2.64 7.17
C ASP A 97 5.92 -2.62 8.10
N ILE A 98 5.95 -3.43 9.14
CA ILE A 98 4.90 -3.52 10.16
C ILE A 98 5.55 -3.64 11.53
N GLY A 99 5.06 -2.88 12.52
CA GLY A 99 5.42 -3.08 13.92
C GLY A 99 4.71 -4.30 14.51
N ASP A 100 5.40 -5.14 15.26
CA ASP A 100 4.79 -6.31 15.90
C ASP A 100 4.01 -5.98 17.19
N ALA A 101 4.25 -4.78 17.77
CA ALA A 101 3.47 -4.22 18.87
C ALA A 101 2.34 -3.28 18.40
N ASP A 102 2.01 -3.27 17.09
CA ASP A 102 0.95 -2.43 16.52
C ASP A 102 -0.43 -2.91 17.02
N PRO A 103 -1.20 -2.06 17.72
CA PRO A 103 -2.51 -2.44 18.26
C PRO A 103 -3.57 -2.76 17.20
N PHE A 104 -3.32 -2.39 15.94
CA PHE A 104 -4.20 -2.67 14.80
C PHE A 104 -3.82 -3.93 14.02
N LEU A 105 -2.67 -4.55 14.36
CA LEU A 105 -2.06 -5.64 13.59
C LEU A 105 -3.04 -6.76 13.24
N GLU A 106 -3.68 -7.34 14.26
CA GLU A 106 -4.56 -8.49 14.07
C GLU A 106 -5.96 -8.13 13.56
N LYS A 107 -6.43 -6.93 13.90
CA LYS A 107 -7.82 -6.55 13.68
C LYS A 107 -8.06 -5.81 12.37
N GLU A 108 -7.09 -4.99 11.94
CA GLU A 108 -7.26 -4.05 10.84
C GLU A 108 -6.18 -4.19 9.75
N LEU A 109 -4.93 -4.48 10.12
CA LEU A 109 -3.85 -4.53 9.14
C LEU A 109 -3.79 -5.87 8.42
N ARG A 110 -3.89 -6.98 9.14
CA ARG A 110 -3.99 -8.35 8.60
C ARG A 110 -2.93 -8.67 7.53
N PRO A 111 -1.62 -8.44 7.80
CA PRO A 111 -0.56 -8.59 6.81
C PRO A 111 -0.48 -9.98 6.19
N GLU A 112 -0.91 -11.02 6.92
CA GLU A 112 -0.95 -12.40 6.44
C GLU A 112 -1.86 -12.58 5.20
N LEU A 113 -2.87 -11.72 5.04
CA LEU A 113 -3.71 -11.75 3.83
C LEU A 113 -2.94 -11.24 2.61
N LEU A 114 -2.08 -10.23 2.79
CA LEU A 114 -1.22 -9.75 1.72
C LEU A 114 -0.13 -10.77 1.38
N GLU A 115 0.49 -11.39 2.40
CA GLU A 115 1.48 -12.45 2.21
C GLU A 115 0.90 -13.58 1.35
N ALA A 116 -0.27 -14.10 1.71
CA ALA A 116 -0.93 -15.17 0.96
C ALA A 116 -1.30 -14.75 -0.48
N ALA A 117 -1.82 -13.55 -0.67
CA ALA A 117 -2.19 -13.05 -1.99
C ALA A 117 -0.96 -12.84 -2.89
N CYS A 118 0.13 -12.28 -2.36
CA CYS A 118 1.37 -12.09 -3.09
C CYS A 118 2.02 -13.42 -3.47
N GLU A 119 2.08 -14.39 -2.55
CA GLU A 119 2.60 -15.74 -2.82
C GLU A 119 1.82 -16.41 -3.95
N ALA A 120 0.50 -16.43 -3.87
CA ALA A 120 -0.36 -17.03 -4.89
C ALA A 120 -0.24 -16.34 -6.27
N ALA A 121 0.07 -15.04 -6.28
CA ALA A 121 0.18 -14.24 -7.50
C ALA A 121 1.62 -14.17 -8.06
N GLY A 122 2.63 -14.67 -7.35
CA GLY A 122 4.04 -14.58 -7.71
C GLY A 122 4.60 -13.15 -7.62
N ILE A 123 4.06 -12.32 -6.72
CA ILE A 123 4.55 -10.97 -6.43
C ILE A 123 5.67 -11.07 -5.39
N ASP A 124 6.82 -10.44 -5.65
CA ASP A 124 7.95 -10.41 -4.71
C ASP A 124 7.65 -9.44 -3.55
N LEU A 125 7.16 -9.99 -2.43
CA LEU A 125 6.86 -9.24 -1.23
C LEU A 125 8.00 -9.31 -0.22
N THR A 126 8.64 -8.18 0.05
CA THR A 126 9.48 -7.99 1.22
C THR A 126 8.64 -7.46 2.37
N LEU A 127 8.16 -8.35 3.26
CA LEU A 127 7.47 -7.96 4.50
C LEU A 127 8.43 -8.03 5.67
N ARG A 128 8.69 -6.89 6.32
CA ARG A 128 9.54 -6.80 7.50
C ARG A 128 8.69 -6.54 8.74
N ARG A 129 8.82 -7.42 9.74
CA ARG A 129 8.19 -7.26 11.06
C ARG A 129 9.20 -6.62 12.01
N GLN A 130 8.91 -5.43 12.52
CA GLN A 130 9.80 -4.61 13.33
C GLN A 130 9.50 -4.82 14.83
N PRO A 131 10.38 -5.49 15.58
CA PRO A 131 10.12 -5.85 16.96
C PRO A 131 9.92 -4.63 17.88
N GLY A 132 8.83 -4.64 18.65
CA GLY A 132 8.52 -3.62 19.66
C GLY A 132 7.99 -2.29 19.10
N TYR A 133 7.86 -2.16 17.77
CA TYR A 133 7.30 -0.95 17.18
C TYR A 133 5.77 -1.03 17.10
N ASP A 134 5.15 0.10 17.34
CA ASP A 134 3.71 0.32 17.26
C ASP A 134 3.28 1.02 15.95
N HIS A 135 2.08 1.60 15.90
CA HIS A 135 1.52 2.32 14.75
C HIS A 135 1.94 3.80 14.66
N SER A 136 2.96 4.21 15.40
CA SER A 136 3.32 5.63 15.55
C SER A 136 4.22 6.17 14.44
N TYR A 137 4.32 7.51 14.39
CA TYR A 137 5.31 8.16 13.53
C TYR A 137 6.76 7.86 13.91
N TYR A 138 7.01 7.44 15.15
CA TYR A 138 8.34 6.99 15.57
C TYR A 138 8.77 5.75 14.78
N PHE A 139 7.86 4.79 14.62
CA PHE A 139 8.09 3.62 13.76
C PHE A 139 8.44 4.05 12.32
N ILE A 140 7.62 4.91 11.71
CA ILE A 140 7.85 5.38 10.34
C ILE A 140 9.20 6.09 10.22
N SER A 141 9.51 7.03 11.12
CA SER A 141 10.74 7.80 11.06
C SER A 141 11.99 6.95 11.20
N THR A 142 11.92 5.86 11.98
CA THR A 142 13.04 4.93 12.16
C THR A 142 13.40 4.23 10.85
N PHE A 143 12.43 3.79 10.08
CA PHE A 143 12.65 2.98 8.87
C PHE A 143 12.49 3.75 7.56
N MET A 144 12.16 5.03 7.60
CA MET A 144 11.98 5.86 6.40
C MET A 144 13.23 5.88 5.51
N ALA A 145 14.42 5.95 6.10
CA ALA A 145 15.67 5.96 5.34
C ALA A 145 15.87 4.67 4.54
N ASP A 146 15.41 3.52 5.04
CA ASP A 146 15.49 2.24 4.33
C ASP A 146 14.54 2.23 3.14
N HIS A 147 13.30 2.70 3.32
CA HIS A 147 12.35 2.85 2.23
C HIS A 147 12.85 3.79 1.14
N LEU A 148 13.46 4.92 1.51
CA LEU A 148 14.04 5.85 0.55
C LEU A 148 15.20 5.21 -0.24
N ARG A 149 16.09 4.46 0.41
CA ARG A 149 17.17 3.71 -0.28
C ARG A 149 16.61 2.64 -1.20
N TRP A 150 15.58 1.93 -0.74
CA TRP A 150 14.92 0.89 -1.53
C TRP A 150 14.30 1.49 -2.80
N HIS A 151 13.60 2.62 -2.69
CA HIS A 151 13.06 3.35 -3.82
C HIS A 151 14.17 3.90 -4.75
N ALA A 152 15.22 4.51 -4.19
CA ALA A 152 16.31 5.10 -4.97
C ALA A 152 17.03 4.07 -5.84
N ALA A 153 17.10 2.81 -5.41
CA ALA A 153 17.69 1.73 -6.20
C ALA A 153 16.83 1.29 -7.41
N ARG A 154 15.59 1.80 -7.53
CA ARG A 154 14.57 1.44 -8.53
C ARG A 154 14.10 2.63 -9.39
N LEU A 155 14.61 3.81 -9.12
CA LEU A 155 14.35 5.04 -9.88
C LEU A 155 15.50 5.36 -10.81
#